data_da75a39bd36832c79204b95772876ad5
#
_entry.id   da75a39bd36832c79204b95772876ad5
#
_cell.length_a   1.000
_cell.length_b   1.000
_cell.length_c   1.000
_cell.angle_alpha   90.00
_cell.angle_beta   90.00
_cell.angle_gamma   90.00
#
_symmetry.space_group_name_H-M   'P 1'
#
loop_
_entity.id
_entity.type
_entity.pdbx_description
1 polymer ?
#
loop_
_entity_poly.entity_id
_entity_poly.type
_entity_poly.pdbx_seq_one_letter_code
_entity_poly.pdbx_strand_id
1 'polypeptide(L)'
;MRKIMLVIMGLGCISLANAGQAPQPCGPAGQLADEFSANVGSDARCFELRMYTAEAAVNGEGGINDLHQRFREEEVAIFEKHGAEVVAVWQRLDDPNTLVWMLAYRDRAHRQEVWAGFAADPAWAALREKYPVGVSIEAYMMSSTNYSNLK
;
A
#
# COMPACT_ATOMS: atom_id res chain seq x y z
N MET A 1 -6.55 -11.14 69.48
CA MET A 1 -5.90 -10.34 68.40
C MET A 1 -6.17 -11.05 67.04
N ARG A 2 -7.16 -10.58 66.29
CA ARG A 2 -7.57 -11.15 64.98
C ARG A 2 -6.81 -10.39 63.89
N LYS A 3 -5.93 -11.08 63.16
CA LYS A 3 -5.24 -10.51 61.97
C LYS A 3 -6.20 -10.56 60.80
N ILE A 4 -6.57 -9.39 60.29
CA ILE A 4 -7.35 -9.23 59.05
C ILE A 4 -6.32 -9.30 57.92
N MET A 5 -6.49 -10.29 57.05
CA MET A 5 -5.69 -10.50 55.86
C MET A 5 -6.40 -9.77 54.68
N LEU A 6 -5.77 -8.66 54.22
CA LEU A 6 -6.27 -7.87 53.10
C LEU A 6 -5.87 -8.58 51.82
N VAL A 7 -6.83 -9.13 51.07
CA VAL A 7 -6.59 -9.67 49.72
C VAL A 7 -6.73 -8.54 48.71
N ILE A 8 -5.62 -8.13 48.12
CA ILE A 8 -5.58 -7.16 47.03
C ILE A 8 -5.87 -7.94 45.74
N MET A 9 -7.10 -7.82 45.20
CA MET A 9 -7.42 -8.25 43.86
C MET A 9 -6.77 -7.30 42.86
N GLY A 10 -5.70 -7.73 42.21
CA GLY A 10 -5.11 -7.02 41.07
C GLY A 10 -6.05 -7.10 39.88
N LEU A 11 -6.63 -5.97 39.46
CA LEU A 11 -7.27 -5.83 38.17
C LEU A 11 -6.21 -5.96 37.08
N GLY A 12 -6.13 -7.11 36.46
CA GLY A 12 -5.36 -7.29 35.25
C GLY A 12 -6.01 -6.49 34.10
N CYS A 13 -5.35 -5.43 33.63
CA CYS A 13 -5.70 -4.79 32.37
C CYS A 13 -5.49 -5.80 31.25
N ILE A 14 -6.57 -6.37 30.73
CA ILE A 14 -6.55 -7.13 29.47
C ILE A 14 -6.43 -6.09 28.38
N SER A 15 -5.21 -5.92 27.84
CA SER A 15 -4.99 -5.20 26.60
C SER A 15 -5.69 -5.97 25.49
N LEU A 16 -6.83 -5.47 25.02
CA LEU A 16 -7.45 -5.93 23.79
C LEU A 16 -6.45 -5.60 22.66
N ALA A 17 -5.70 -6.60 22.20
CA ALA A 17 -4.98 -6.50 20.97
C ALA A 17 -6.01 -6.16 19.88
N ASN A 18 -5.87 -4.99 19.23
CA ASN A 18 -6.61 -4.68 18.02
C ASN A 18 -6.30 -5.80 17.00
N ALA A 19 -7.19 -6.76 16.89
CA ALA A 19 -7.23 -7.63 15.72
C ALA A 19 -7.41 -6.70 14.54
N GLY A 20 -6.35 -6.54 13.73
CA GLY A 20 -6.34 -5.61 12.61
C GLY A 20 -7.59 -5.82 11.77
N GLN A 21 -8.36 -4.74 11.57
CA GLN A 21 -9.56 -4.79 10.74
C GLN A 21 -9.17 -5.32 9.36
N ALA A 22 -9.93 -6.28 8.85
CA ALA A 22 -9.71 -6.83 7.52
C ALA A 22 -9.66 -5.69 6.49
N PRO A 23 -8.75 -5.74 5.51
CA PRO A 23 -8.66 -4.72 4.49
C PRO A 23 -10.01 -4.51 3.80
N GLN A 24 -10.44 -3.26 3.68
CA GLN A 24 -11.70 -2.93 3.02
C GLN A 24 -11.67 -3.41 1.56
N PRO A 25 -12.79 -3.94 1.02
CA PRO A 25 -12.89 -4.24 -0.40
C PRO A 25 -12.64 -2.99 -1.25
N CYS A 26 -12.15 -3.18 -2.48
CA CYS A 26 -12.12 -2.15 -3.54
C CYS A 26 -12.41 -2.84 -4.87
N GLY A 27 -12.97 -2.08 -5.81
CA GLY A 27 -13.43 -2.59 -7.09
C GLY A 27 -14.87 -2.19 -7.38
N PRO A 28 -15.61 -3.01 -8.14
CA PRO A 28 -17.00 -2.71 -8.54
C PRO A 28 -17.94 -2.51 -7.36
N ALA A 29 -18.96 -1.67 -7.53
CA ALA A 29 -19.94 -1.34 -6.48
C ALA A 29 -20.53 -2.58 -5.81
N GLY A 30 -20.81 -3.65 -6.57
CA GLY A 30 -21.38 -4.90 -6.03
C GLY A 30 -20.46 -5.69 -5.10
N GLN A 31 -19.20 -5.31 -4.96
CA GLN A 31 -18.23 -5.91 -4.03
C GLN A 31 -18.03 -5.07 -2.77
N LEU A 32 -18.63 -3.89 -2.70
CA LEU A 32 -18.47 -2.93 -1.60
C LEU A 32 -19.61 -3.04 -0.59
N ALA A 33 -19.36 -2.60 0.64
CA ALA A 33 -20.42 -2.35 1.60
C ALA A 33 -21.35 -1.21 1.11
N ASP A 34 -22.62 -1.27 1.53
CA ASP A 34 -23.68 -0.37 1.04
C ASP A 34 -23.30 1.12 1.20
N GLU A 35 -22.62 1.48 2.28
CA GLU A 35 -22.19 2.86 2.56
C GLU A 35 -21.22 3.44 1.51
N PHE A 36 -20.45 2.57 0.81
CA PHE A 36 -19.50 2.96 -0.23
C PHE A 36 -20.05 2.77 -1.64
N SER A 37 -21.00 1.85 -1.83
CA SER A 37 -21.46 1.41 -3.15
C SER A 37 -22.26 2.46 -3.91
N ALA A 38 -22.95 3.38 -3.22
CA ALA A 38 -23.90 4.31 -3.82
C ALA A 38 -23.29 5.24 -4.90
N ASN A 39 -22.00 5.60 -4.74
CA ASN A 39 -21.30 6.50 -5.65
C ASN A 39 -20.18 5.83 -6.46
N VAL A 40 -20.09 4.51 -6.41
CA VAL A 40 -19.07 3.73 -7.13
C VAL A 40 -19.67 3.12 -8.39
N GLY A 41 -18.89 3.03 -9.47
CA GLY A 41 -19.30 2.41 -10.72
C GLY A 41 -19.48 0.90 -10.57
N SER A 42 -20.46 0.33 -11.31
CA SER A 42 -20.63 -1.13 -11.41
C SER A 42 -19.47 -1.82 -12.13
N ASP A 43 -18.68 -1.05 -12.88
CA ASP A 43 -17.49 -1.42 -13.64
C ASP A 43 -16.20 -0.85 -13.03
N ALA A 44 -16.28 -0.26 -11.83
CA ALA A 44 -15.13 0.34 -11.18
C ALA A 44 -14.05 -0.71 -10.87
N ARG A 45 -12.81 -0.35 -11.16
CA ARG A 45 -11.62 -1.10 -10.72
C ARG A 45 -11.18 -0.65 -9.33
N CYS A 46 -10.28 -1.43 -8.74
CA CYS A 46 -9.56 -1.11 -7.53
C CYS A 46 -8.30 -0.32 -7.87
N PHE A 47 -8.13 0.85 -7.27
CA PHE A 47 -6.94 1.69 -7.42
C PHE A 47 -6.17 1.77 -6.12
N GLU A 48 -4.86 1.86 -6.21
CA GLU A 48 -3.98 2.09 -5.09
C GLU A 48 -3.06 3.27 -5.40
N LEU A 49 -3.31 4.39 -4.71
CA LEU A 49 -2.38 5.53 -4.72
C LEU A 49 -1.32 5.29 -3.65
N ARG A 50 -0.05 5.42 -4.03
CA ARG A 50 1.08 5.25 -3.12
C ARG A 50 1.99 6.47 -3.17
N MET A 51 2.44 6.89 -2.00
CA MET A 51 3.46 7.92 -1.85
C MET A 51 4.67 7.30 -1.18
N TYR A 52 5.81 7.35 -1.84
CA TYR A 52 7.09 6.85 -1.37
C TYR A 52 8.02 8.03 -1.09
N THR A 53 8.24 8.33 0.18
CA THR A 53 9.23 9.32 0.58
C THR A 53 10.56 8.63 0.83
N ALA A 54 11.54 8.90 -0.03
CA ALA A 54 12.85 8.31 0.07
C ALA A 54 13.64 8.90 1.25
N GLU A 55 14.34 8.05 1.98
CA GLU A 55 15.37 8.49 2.93
C GLU A 55 16.51 9.18 2.18
N ALA A 56 17.25 10.03 2.88
CA ALA A 56 18.40 10.72 2.28
C ALA A 56 19.46 9.71 1.82
N ALA A 57 20.08 9.97 0.68
CA ALA A 57 21.21 9.17 0.20
C ALA A 57 22.38 9.20 1.21
N VAL A 58 23.03 8.04 1.39
CA VAL A 58 24.21 7.89 2.25
C VAL A 58 25.41 7.52 1.37
N ASN A 59 26.46 8.31 1.40
CA ASN A 59 27.67 8.12 0.56
C ASN A 59 27.38 8.06 -0.96
N GLY A 60 26.30 8.68 -1.40
CA GLY A 60 25.89 8.71 -2.81
C GLY A 60 25.00 7.53 -3.23
N GLU A 61 24.64 6.63 -2.33
CA GLU A 61 23.74 5.51 -2.58
C GLU A 61 22.39 5.75 -1.91
N GLY A 62 21.32 5.27 -2.52
CA GLY A 62 19.95 5.45 -2.04
C GLY A 62 19.36 6.81 -2.41
N GLY A 63 18.35 7.24 -1.69
CA GLY A 63 17.66 8.51 -1.92
C GLY A 63 16.72 8.48 -3.12
N ILE A 64 16.16 9.65 -3.42
CA ILE A 64 15.12 9.79 -4.45
C ILE A 64 15.61 9.44 -5.87
N ASN A 65 16.87 9.70 -6.18
CA ASN A 65 17.42 9.40 -7.51
C ASN A 65 17.47 7.89 -7.77
N ASP A 66 17.90 7.10 -6.79
CA ASP A 66 17.92 5.65 -6.89
C ASP A 66 16.50 5.08 -6.90
N LEU A 67 15.56 5.69 -6.16
CA LEU A 67 14.15 5.33 -6.25
C LEU A 67 13.62 5.53 -7.68
N HIS A 68 13.93 6.65 -8.32
CA HIS A 68 13.58 6.88 -9.72
C HIS A 68 14.21 5.86 -10.67
N GLN A 69 15.47 5.43 -10.41
CA GLN A 69 16.12 4.42 -11.23
C GLN A 69 15.42 3.04 -11.08
N ARG A 70 15.03 2.65 -9.86
CA ARG A 70 14.25 1.42 -9.64
C ARG A 70 13.00 1.41 -10.51
N PHE A 71 12.21 2.49 -10.47
CA PHE A 71 10.98 2.61 -11.26
C PHE A 71 11.23 2.60 -12.75
N ARG A 72 12.26 3.32 -13.21
CA ARG A 72 12.59 3.46 -14.64
C ARG A 72 13.13 2.18 -15.25
N GLU A 73 13.94 1.43 -14.49
CA GLU A 73 14.56 0.24 -15.03
C GLU A 73 13.61 -0.96 -15.05
N GLU A 74 13.02 -1.33 -13.91
CA GLU A 74 12.29 -2.59 -13.82
C GLU A 74 11.05 -2.58 -12.92
N GLU A 75 10.96 -1.72 -11.87
CA GLU A 75 9.88 -1.84 -10.88
C GLU A 75 8.49 -1.78 -11.51
N VAL A 76 8.28 -0.86 -12.47
CA VAL A 76 7.03 -0.77 -13.24
C VAL A 76 6.77 -2.07 -14.02
N ALA A 77 7.75 -2.54 -14.78
CA ALA A 77 7.62 -3.75 -15.59
C ALA A 77 7.35 -5.01 -14.76
N ILE A 78 7.92 -5.10 -13.54
CA ILE A 78 7.66 -6.23 -12.63
C ILE A 78 6.19 -6.20 -12.18
N PHE A 79 5.62 -5.04 -11.82
CA PHE A 79 4.20 -4.94 -11.47
C PHE A 79 3.30 -5.33 -12.63
N GLU A 80 3.58 -4.85 -13.84
CA GLU A 80 2.82 -5.17 -15.05
C GLU A 80 2.91 -6.65 -15.41
N LYS A 81 4.08 -7.28 -15.25
CA LYS A 81 4.29 -8.73 -15.41
C LYS A 81 3.37 -9.54 -14.50
N HIS A 82 3.09 -9.06 -13.30
CA HIS A 82 2.20 -9.72 -12.34
C HIS A 82 0.73 -9.29 -12.47
N GLY A 83 0.39 -8.48 -13.47
CA GLY A 83 -0.97 -8.16 -13.86
C GLY A 83 -1.53 -6.85 -13.32
N ALA A 84 -0.75 -6.03 -12.62
CA ALA A 84 -1.17 -4.67 -12.32
C ALA A 84 -1.05 -3.78 -13.56
N GLU A 85 -1.88 -2.75 -13.63
CA GLU A 85 -1.64 -1.60 -14.50
C GLU A 85 -0.96 -0.50 -13.67
N VAL A 86 0.21 -0.03 -14.08
CA VAL A 86 0.82 1.18 -13.52
C VAL A 86 0.22 2.38 -14.24
N VAL A 87 -0.79 3.00 -13.64
CA VAL A 87 -1.58 4.08 -14.25
C VAL A 87 -0.72 5.32 -14.51
N ALA A 88 0.08 5.72 -13.53
CA ALA A 88 1.01 6.84 -13.64
C ALA A 88 2.01 6.87 -12.48
N VAL A 89 3.12 7.56 -12.70
CA VAL A 89 4.17 7.83 -11.71
C VAL A 89 4.50 9.32 -11.78
N TRP A 90 4.50 10.01 -10.64
CA TRP A 90 4.73 11.45 -10.55
C TRP A 90 5.82 11.78 -9.52
N GLN A 91 6.62 12.78 -9.84
CA GLN A 91 7.44 13.47 -8.85
C GLN A 91 6.56 14.48 -8.10
N ARG A 92 6.52 14.41 -6.78
CA ARG A 92 5.87 15.44 -5.96
C ARG A 92 6.70 16.73 -6.00
N LEU A 93 6.06 17.87 -6.28
CA LEU A 93 6.78 19.14 -6.50
C LEU A 93 7.03 19.93 -5.21
N ASP A 94 6.18 19.77 -4.21
CA ASP A 94 6.30 20.41 -2.90
C ASP A 94 7.11 19.57 -1.88
N ASP A 95 7.49 18.34 -2.26
CA ASP A 95 8.40 17.47 -1.53
C ASP A 95 9.27 16.68 -2.53
N PRO A 96 10.49 17.16 -2.81
CA PRO A 96 11.34 16.56 -3.83
C PRO A 96 11.84 15.14 -3.52
N ASN A 97 11.65 14.66 -2.29
CA ASN A 97 12.02 13.31 -1.90
C ASN A 97 10.86 12.31 -2.03
N THR A 98 9.69 12.75 -2.47
CA THR A 98 8.50 11.91 -2.57
C THR A 98 8.10 11.64 -4.02
N LEU A 99 8.02 10.35 -4.35
CA LEU A 99 7.46 9.83 -5.58
C LEU A 99 6.02 9.38 -5.30
N VAL A 100 5.09 9.82 -6.15
CA VAL A 100 3.67 9.43 -6.08
C VAL A 100 3.36 8.55 -7.28
N TRP A 101 2.65 7.46 -7.07
CA TRP A 101 2.30 6.56 -8.16
C TRP A 101 0.98 5.84 -7.92
N MET A 102 0.37 5.36 -8.96
CA MET A 102 -0.95 4.72 -8.91
C MET A 102 -0.94 3.41 -9.68
N LEU A 103 -1.49 2.40 -9.02
CA LEU A 103 -1.74 1.08 -9.57
C LEU A 103 -3.24 0.86 -9.74
N ALA A 104 -3.61 0.08 -10.75
CA ALA A 104 -4.97 -0.41 -10.92
C ALA A 104 -5.00 -1.94 -10.96
N TYR A 105 -6.05 -2.50 -10.36
CA TYR A 105 -6.33 -3.93 -10.29
C TYR A 105 -7.81 -4.15 -10.62
N ARG A 106 -8.21 -5.38 -10.94
CA ARG A 106 -9.63 -5.71 -11.09
C ARG A 106 -10.40 -5.48 -9.80
N ASP A 107 -9.86 -6.01 -8.71
CA ASP A 107 -10.45 -5.96 -7.36
C ASP A 107 -9.39 -6.23 -6.29
N ARG A 108 -9.81 -6.29 -5.02
CA ARG A 108 -8.91 -6.55 -3.88
C ARG A 108 -8.21 -7.91 -3.94
N ALA A 109 -8.88 -8.94 -4.43
CA ALA A 109 -8.28 -10.28 -4.54
C ALA A 109 -7.16 -10.29 -5.57
N HIS A 110 -7.39 -9.69 -6.74
CA HIS A 110 -6.37 -9.53 -7.78
C HIS A 110 -5.16 -8.71 -7.27
N ARG A 111 -5.40 -7.65 -6.48
CA ARG A 111 -4.31 -6.91 -5.84
C ARG A 111 -3.44 -7.83 -4.98
N GLN A 112 -4.03 -8.70 -4.17
CA GLN A 112 -3.27 -9.62 -3.32
C GLN A 112 -2.41 -10.59 -4.14
N GLU A 113 -2.94 -11.11 -5.25
CA GLU A 113 -2.20 -11.97 -6.18
C GLU A 113 -1.00 -11.24 -6.80
N VAL A 114 -1.21 -10.02 -7.29
CA VAL A 114 -0.15 -9.18 -7.87
C VAL A 114 0.96 -8.92 -6.86
N TRP A 115 0.62 -8.48 -5.64
CA TRP A 115 1.63 -8.19 -4.62
C TRP A 115 2.39 -9.42 -4.15
N ALA A 116 1.74 -10.58 -4.08
CA ALA A 116 2.40 -11.84 -3.76
C ALA A 116 3.40 -12.23 -4.86
N GLY A 117 3.00 -12.11 -6.13
CA GLY A 117 3.87 -12.38 -7.28
C GLY A 117 5.04 -11.41 -7.34
N PHE A 118 4.80 -10.11 -7.19
CA PHE A 118 5.84 -9.08 -7.16
C PHE A 118 6.87 -9.34 -6.03
N ALA A 119 6.40 -9.62 -4.81
CA ALA A 119 7.29 -9.84 -3.67
C ALA A 119 8.16 -11.09 -3.82
N ALA A 120 7.70 -12.10 -4.54
CA ALA A 120 8.41 -13.34 -4.81
C ALA A 120 9.29 -13.28 -6.08
N ASP A 121 9.23 -12.20 -6.86
CA ASP A 121 9.97 -12.08 -8.11
C ASP A 121 11.47 -11.89 -7.86
N PRO A 122 12.34 -12.75 -8.43
CA PRO A 122 13.79 -12.60 -8.28
C PRO A 122 14.33 -11.30 -8.89
N ALA A 123 13.69 -10.75 -9.93
CA ALA A 123 14.06 -9.45 -10.49
C ALA A 123 13.86 -8.33 -9.49
N TRP A 124 12.79 -8.38 -8.68
CA TRP A 124 12.58 -7.44 -7.59
C TRP A 124 13.67 -7.52 -6.53
N ALA A 125 14.09 -8.72 -6.14
CA ALA A 125 15.17 -8.91 -5.17
C ALA A 125 16.49 -8.29 -5.69
N ALA A 126 16.86 -8.57 -6.94
CA ALA A 126 18.04 -8.02 -7.58
C ALA A 126 18.00 -6.49 -7.74
N LEU A 127 16.82 -5.94 -8.09
CA LEU A 127 16.62 -4.49 -8.22
C LEU A 127 16.78 -3.75 -6.89
N ARG A 128 16.28 -4.34 -5.80
CA ARG A 128 16.46 -3.79 -4.45
C ARG A 128 17.92 -3.81 -3.98
N GLU A 129 18.66 -4.84 -4.36
CA GLU A 129 20.10 -4.94 -4.07
C GLU A 129 20.88 -3.88 -4.86
N LYS A 130 20.53 -3.69 -6.14
CA LYS A 130 21.15 -2.70 -7.01
C LYS A 130 20.92 -1.26 -6.56
N TYR A 131 19.71 -0.95 -6.07
CA TYR A 131 19.29 0.36 -5.61
C TYR A 131 18.71 0.27 -4.19
N PRO A 132 19.55 0.26 -3.16
CA PRO A 132 19.10 0.11 -1.77
C PRO A 132 18.51 1.42 -1.24
N VAL A 133 17.22 1.64 -1.45
CA VAL A 133 16.51 2.84 -1.00
C VAL A 133 15.60 2.51 0.16
N GLY A 134 15.81 3.16 1.31
CA GLY A 134 14.83 3.23 2.39
C GLY A 134 13.68 4.17 2.01
N VAL A 135 12.44 3.74 2.23
CA VAL A 135 11.25 4.53 1.91
C VAL A 135 10.22 4.49 3.04
N SER A 136 9.66 5.65 3.38
CA SER A 136 8.39 5.73 4.11
C SER A 136 7.25 5.64 3.09
N ILE A 137 6.21 4.86 3.43
CA ILE A 137 5.13 4.56 2.49
C ILE A 137 3.80 5.00 3.08
N GLU A 138 3.06 5.83 2.33
CA GLU A 138 1.64 6.04 2.52
C GLU A 138 0.88 5.41 1.36
N ALA A 139 -0.26 4.76 1.63
CA ALA A 139 -1.04 4.10 0.60
C ALA A 139 -2.54 4.24 0.86
N TYR A 140 -3.29 4.52 -0.20
CA TYR A 140 -4.74 4.70 -0.17
C TYR A 140 -5.40 3.77 -1.20
N MET A 141 -6.40 3.01 -0.72
CA MET A 141 -7.21 2.15 -1.59
C MET A 141 -8.47 2.88 -2.02
N MET A 142 -8.81 2.79 -3.30
CA MET A 142 -9.90 3.54 -3.90
C MET A 142 -10.66 2.67 -4.90
N SER A 143 -11.96 2.94 -5.04
CA SER A 143 -12.74 2.50 -6.20
C SER A 143 -13.17 3.73 -6.99
N SER A 144 -13.21 3.63 -8.31
CA SER A 144 -13.64 4.76 -9.12
C SER A 144 -15.13 5.06 -8.95
N THR A 145 -15.45 6.34 -8.87
CA THR A 145 -16.85 6.77 -8.79
C THR A 145 -17.60 6.50 -10.10
N ASN A 146 -18.93 6.43 -10.03
CA ASN A 146 -19.78 6.22 -11.22
C ASN A 146 -19.73 7.37 -12.24
N TYR A 147 -19.19 8.53 -11.85
CA TYR A 147 -18.95 9.69 -12.71
C TYR A 147 -17.45 9.92 -13.04
N SER A 148 -16.55 9.04 -12.61
CA SER A 148 -15.13 9.11 -12.99
C SER A 148 -14.93 8.64 -14.43
N ASN A 149 -14.00 9.26 -15.15
CA ASN A 149 -13.54 8.78 -16.46
C ASN A 149 -12.51 7.65 -16.34
N LEU A 150 -11.87 7.51 -15.17
CA LEU A 150 -10.95 6.42 -14.88
C LEU A 150 -11.74 5.27 -14.22
N LYS A 151 -11.85 4.15 -14.96
CA LYS A 151 -12.58 2.95 -14.53
C LYS A 151 -11.63 1.80 -14.33
#